data_e9d6c98071e62b8d5c7aa60b6c9cb1d6
#
_entry.id   e9d6c98071e62b8d5c7aa60b6c9cb1d6
#
_cell.length_a   1.000
_cell.length_b   1.000
_cell.length_c   1.000
_cell.angle_alpha   90.00
_cell.angle_beta   90.00
_cell.angle_gamma   90.00
#
_symmetry.space_group_name_H-M   'P 1'
#
loop_
_entity.id
_entity.type
_entity.pdbx_description
1 polymer ?
#
loop_
_entity_poly.entity_id
_entity_poly.type
_entity_poly.pdbx_seq_one_letter_code
_entity_poly.pdbx_strand_id
1 'polypeptide(L)'
;MSLFRRVACLSILLVSLLPVCLLLVSPVLAEEDRRLQLVATTGMVADVLREVGGDHVEVRGLMGPGVDPHLYRQTRGDITAMTRADAVFWNGLYLEVQLESFLARLAERSPVIAVGEAVPREARLADEEYPDQPDPHVWMDPSRWRFAVEAIRDALSELAPEHAEAFAARTDAYLEELEALDAYAREVLESVPEASRVLVTAHDAFGYFGDAYGFEVLGIQGFSTESEAGLARIESLVGLLVEREIAALFIETSVSDRNVRALVEGAEARGHEVRIGGELFSDAMGPADSYEGTWLGMLDHNVTLIARALGGEAPAGGRLGRLTRLEEQP
;
A
#
# COMPACT_ATOMS: atom_id res chain seq x y z
N MET A 1 91.80 0.27 71.57
CA MET A 1 91.39 1.68 71.78
C MET A 1 90.27 2.01 70.84
N SER A 2 89.18 2.62 71.41
CA SER A 2 88.08 3.32 70.75
C SER A 2 87.08 2.51 69.87
N LEU A 3 86.09 2.04 70.39
CA LEU A 3 84.71 2.40 70.62
C LEU A 3 84.11 3.43 69.61
N PHE A 4 83.19 3.02 68.76
CA PHE A 4 82.07 3.87 68.37
C PHE A 4 80.84 3.00 67.97
N ARG A 5 79.77 3.25 68.70
CA ARG A 5 78.44 2.70 68.54
C ARG A 5 77.82 3.16 67.23
N ARG A 6 77.16 2.22 66.55
CA ARG A 6 76.24 2.55 65.47
C ARG A 6 74.79 2.18 65.89
N VAL A 7 74.01 3.26 66.10
CA VAL A 7 72.55 3.17 66.25
C VAL A 7 71.95 2.99 64.89
N ALA A 8 71.23 1.89 64.68
CA ALA A 8 70.45 1.67 63.48
C ALA A 8 69.03 2.19 63.69
N CYS A 9 68.67 3.23 62.98
CA CYS A 9 67.26 3.68 62.86
C CYS A 9 66.49 2.74 61.87
N LEU A 10 65.50 2.06 62.40
CA LEU A 10 64.60 1.25 61.64
C LEU A 10 63.46 2.14 61.12
N SER A 11 63.48 2.53 59.85
CA SER A 11 62.42 3.28 59.22
C SER A 11 61.37 2.26 58.68
N ILE A 12 60.22 2.21 59.36
CA ILE A 12 59.06 1.46 58.91
C ILE A 12 58.38 2.23 57.77
N LEU A 13 58.47 1.72 56.53
CA LEU A 13 57.73 2.20 55.37
C LEU A 13 56.36 1.55 55.39
N LEU A 14 55.32 2.31 55.80
CA LEU A 14 53.93 1.90 55.64
C LEU A 14 53.54 2.13 54.17
N VAL A 15 53.49 1.06 53.37
CA VAL A 15 52.90 1.10 52.03
C VAL A 15 51.41 0.93 52.18
N SER A 16 50.66 2.02 52.07
CA SER A 16 49.20 2.02 51.99
C SER A 16 48.75 1.43 50.64
N LEU A 17 48.24 0.19 50.64
CA LEU A 17 47.51 -0.39 49.51
C LEU A 17 46.12 0.33 49.41
N LEU A 18 46.00 1.27 48.51
CA LEU A 18 44.68 1.71 48.00
C LEU A 18 44.19 0.65 47.00
N PRO A 19 43.01 0.06 47.18
CA PRO A 19 42.39 -0.72 46.12
C PRO A 19 41.89 0.26 45.05
N VAL A 20 42.57 0.35 43.92
CA VAL A 20 42.04 0.98 42.71
C VAL A 20 40.90 0.08 42.21
N CYS A 21 39.67 0.42 42.61
CA CYS A 21 38.46 -0.09 41.95
C CYS A 21 38.45 0.49 40.52
N LEU A 22 39.01 -0.24 39.59
CA LEU A 22 38.88 -0.02 38.17
C LEU A 22 37.42 -0.36 37.84
N LEU A 23 36.53 0.66 37.94
CA LEU A 23 35.20 0.59 37.31
C LEU A 23 35.44 0.38 35.82
N LEU A 24 35.33 -0.90 35.37
CA LEU A 24 35.15 -1.25 34.01
C LEU A 24 33.79 -0.69 33.60
N VAL A 25 33.75 0.59 33.23
CA VAL A 25 32.70 1.14 32.39
C VAL A 25 32.91 0.51 31.06
N SER A 26 32.26 -0.66 30.84
CA SER A 26 32.06 -1.16 29.49
C SER A 26 31.38 0.01 28.73
N PRO A 27 31.94 0.52 27.63
CA PRO A 27 31.16 1.34 26.76
C PRO A 27 29.99 0.43 26.32
N VAL A 28 28.78 0.74 26.78
CA VAL A 28 27.58 0.37 26.06
C VAL A 28 27.77 1.12 24.75
N LEU A 29 28.33 0.45 23.75
CA LEU A 29 28.21 0.86 22.37
C LEU A 29 26.69 0.97 22.21
N ALA A 30 26.19 2.19 22.13
CA ALA A 30 24.87 2.41 21.60
C ALA A 30 24.90 1.65 20.27
N GLU A 31 24.15 0.55 20.21
CA GLU A 31 23.88 -0.13 18.96
C GLU A 31 23.26 1.00 18.12
N GLU A 32 24.00 1.45 17.12
CA GLU A 32 23.47 2.48 16.21
C GLU A 32 22.09 1.97 15.81
N ASP A 33 21.09 2.78 16.03
CA ASP A 33 19.68 2.52 15.77
C ASP A 33 19.53 2.22 14.25
N ARG A 34 19.83 0.95 13.89
CA ARG A 34 19.92 0.52 12.50
C ARG A 34 18.51 0.41 11.94
N ARG A 35 18.18 1.27 11.00
CA ARG A 35 16.91 1.17 10.29
C ARG A 35 16.73 -0.20 9.63
N LEU A 36 15.55 -0.80 9.79
CA LEU A 36 15.18 -2.03 9.10
C LEU A 36 15.18 -1.78 7.58
N GLN A 37 15.87 -2.64 6.84
CA GLN A 37 15.90 -2.62 5.38
C GLN A 37 14.75 -3.47 4.85
N LEU A 38 13.70 -2.82 4.35
CA LEU A 38 12.46 -3.48 3.93
C LEU A 38 12.26 -3.40 2.43
N VAL A 39 11.66 -4.43 1.87
CA VAL A 39 11.21 -4.43 0.48
C VAL A 39 9.70 -4.61 0.46
N ALA A 40 9.03 -3.75 -0.30
CA ALA A 40 7.60 -3.86 -0.60
C ALA A 40 7.39 -4.10 -2.10
N THR A 41 6.44 -4.93 -2.46
CA THR A 41 6.11 -5.20 -3.87
C THR A 41 5.40 -4.02 -4.50
N THR A 42 4.25 -3.60 -3.96
CA THR A 42 3.41 -2.53 -4.49
C THR A 42 3.67 -1.19 -3.80
N GLY A 43 3.25 -0.10 -4.45
CA GLY A 43 3.34 1.25 -3.90
C GLY A 43 2.52 1.41 -2.63
N MET A 44 1.30 0.85 -2.58
CA MET A 44 0.39 0.92 -1.45
C MET A 44 1.00 0.29 -0.17
N VAL A 45 1.60 -0.87 -0.32
CA VAL A 45 2.31 -1.55 0.79
C VAL A 45 3.54 -0.75 1.22
N ALA A 46 4.30 -0.21 0.25
CA ALA A 46 5.49 0.61 0.54
C ALA A 46 5.15 1.90 1.28
N ASP A 47 4.03 2.53 0.96
CA ASP A 47 3.55 3.75 1.60
C ASP A 47 3.21 3.50 3.07
N VAL A 48 2.38 2.51 3.35
CA VAL A 48 2.01 2.15 4.73
C VAL A 48 3.23 1.75 5.56
N LEU A 49 4.18 1.01 4.99
CA LEU A 49 5.44 0.67 5.67
C LEU A 49 6.23 1.91 6.08
N ARG A 50 6.29 2.96 5.24
CA ARG A 50 6.95 4.22 5.57
C ARG A 50 6.19 4.99 6.63
N GLU A 51 4.87 5.05 6.51
CA GLU A 51 4.02 5.76 7.47
C GLU A 51 4.08 5.12 8.87
N VAL A 52 3.94 3.81 8.97
CA VAL A 52 3.99 3.08 10.24
C VAL A 52 5.42 2.99 10.79
N GLY A 53 6.40 2.68 9.93
CA GLY A 53 7.79 2.47 10.35
C GLY A 53 8.55 3.75 10.68
N GLY A 54 8.19 4.89 10.05
CA GLY A 54 8.85 6.18 10.27
C GLY A 54 10.35 6.13 10.04
N ASP A 55 11.10 6.77 10.96
CA ASP A 55 12.56 6.86 10.88
C ASP A 55 13.28 5.53 11.17
N HIS A 56 12.56 4.50 11.65
CA HIS A 56 13.11 3.19 12.00
C HIS A 56 13.22 2.22 10.82
N VAL A 57 12.69 2.59 9.66
CA VAL A 57 12.69 1.76 8.45
C VAL A 57 13.30 2.48 7.25
N GLU A 58 13.85 1.69 6.32
CA GLU A 58 14.19 2.12 4.96
C GLU A 58 13.47 1.19 3.99
N VAL A 59 12.50 1.72 3.24
CA VAL A 59 11.59 0.94 2.40
C VAL A 59 11.91 1.11 0.93
N ARG A 60 12.25 0.01 0.27
CA ARG A 60 12.36 -0.09 -1.19
C ARG A 60 11.09 -0.66 -1.78
N GLY A 61 10.30 0.15 -2.50
CA GLY A 61 9.23 -0.33 -3.37
C GLY A 61 9.79 -0.92 -4.67
N LEU A 62 9.24 -2.04 -5.13
CA LEU A 62 9.63 -2.66 -6.40
C LEU A 62 8.86 -2.06 -7.57
N MET A 63 7.56 -1.84 -7.40
CA MET A 63 6.65 -1.32 -8.42
C MET A 63 6.35 0.14 -8.13
N GLY A 64 6.61 0.97 -9.13
CA GLY A 64 6.35 2.41 -9.07
C GLY A 64 5.01 2.79 -9.72
N PRO A 65 4.75 4.09 -9.90
CA PRO A 65 3.55 4.58 -10.57
C PRO A 65 3.33 3.95 -11.94
N GLY A 66 2.09 3.55 -12.24
CA GLY A 66 1.70 2.97 -13.52
C GLY A 66 2.18 1.54 -13.78
N VAL A 67 2.78 0.87 -12.79
CA VAL A 67 3.23 -0.53 -12.93
C VAL A 67 2.12 -1.47 -12.50
N ASP A 68 1.72 -2.36 -13.41
CA ASP A 68 0.73 -3.41 -13.17
C ASP A 68 1.36 -4.58 -12.40
N PRO A 69 0.90 -4.88 -11.17
CA PRO A 69 1.43 -5.96 -10.33
C PRO A 69 1.09 -7.37 -10.85
N HIS A 70 -0.02 -7.56 -11.57
CA HIS A 70 -0.39 -8.86 -12.13
C HIS A 70 0.59 -9.34 -13.19
N LEU A 71 1.16 -8.39 -13.96
CA LEU A 71 2.11 -8.67 -15.03
C LEU A 71 3.57 -8.46 -14.64
N TYR A 72 3.82 -7.96 -13.42
CA TYR A 72 5.16 -7.61 -13.00
C TYR A 72 6.08 -8.82 -12.90
N ARG A 73 7.23 -8.73 -13.58
CA ARG A 73 8.29 -9.73 -13.52
C ARG A 73 9.54 -9.15 -12.86
N GLN A 74 9.97 -9.80 -11.80
CA GLN A 74 11.12 -9.35 -11.03
C GLN A 74 12.41 -9.34 -11.85
N THR A 75 13.19 -8.30 -11.66
CA THR A 75 14.55 -8.18 -12.21
C THR A 75 15.57 -8.89 -11.29
N ARG A 76 16.83 -9.05 -11.76
CA ARG A 76 17.92 -9.51 -10.90
C ARG A 76 18.17 -8.56 -9.73
N GLY A 77 17.96 -7.26 -9.93
CA GLY A 77 18.07 -6.23 -8.89
C GLY A 77 17.06 -6.45 -7.78
N ASP A 78 15.82 -6.79 -8.13
CA ASP A 78 14.74 -7.03 -7.17
C ASP A 78 14.96 -8.32 -6.37
N ILE A 79 15.38 -9.40 -7.04
CA ILE A 79 15.78 -10.64 -6.36
C ILE A 79 16.90 -10.36 -5.35
N THR A 80 17.90 -9.55 -5.73
CA THR A 80 19.00 -9.18 -4.83
C THR A 80 18.49 -8.35 -3.65
N ALA A 81 17.62 -7.39 -3.89
CA ALA A 81 17.04 -6.55 -2.85
C ALA A 81 16.23 -7.38 -1.86
N MET A 82 15.28 -8.19 -2.34
CA MET A 82 14.45 -9.05 -1.51
C MET A 82 15.28 -10.07 -0.69
N THR A 83 16.35 -10.61 -1.27
CA THR A 83 17.23 -11.59 -0.58
C THR A 83 18.06 -10.96 0.53
N ARG A 84 18.33 -9.64 0.48
CA ARG A 84 19.15 -8.90 1.44
C ARG A 84 18.33 -8.12 2.46
N ALA A 85 17.03 -7.97 2.23
CA ALA A 85 16.14 -7.27 3.13
C ALA A 85 15.98 -8.01 4.47
N ASP A 86 15.71 -7.26 5.52
CA ASP A 86 15.32 -7.80 6.82
C ASP A 86 13.93 -8.44 6.75
N ALA A 87 13.04 -7.91 5.90
CA ALA A 87 11.76 -8.51 5.55
C ALA A 87 11.25 -8.05 4.17
N VAL A 88 10.39 -8.86 3.58
CA VAL A 88 9.66 -8.54 2.34
C VAL A 88 8.17 -8.52 2.63
N PHE A 89 7.51 -7.45 2.18
CA PHE A 89 6.07 -7.28 2.29
C PHE A 89 5.44 -7.27 0.89
N TRP A 90 4.37 -8.01 0.72
CA TRP A 90 3.63 -8.11 -0.53
C TRP A 90 2.13 -8.16 -0.26
N ASN A 91 1.31 -7.90 -1.28
CA ASN A 91 -0.13 -7.94 -1.08
C ASN A 91 -0.61 -9.37 -0.81
N GLY A 92 -0.18 -10.32 -1.62
CA GLY A 92 -0.74 -11.67 -1.62
C GLY A 92 -2.09 -11.73 -2.35
N LEU A 93 -2.94 -12.70 -1.98
CA LEU A 93 -4.28 -12.87 -2.57
C LEU A 93 -4.24 -13.02 -4.10
N TYR A 94 -3.18 -13.65 -4.63
CA TYR A 94 -2.97 -13.84 -6.08
C TYR A 94 -2.73 -12.56 -6.89
N LEU A 95 -2.37 -11.42 -6.27
CA LEU A 95 -2.02 -10.21 -7.00
C LEU A 95 -0.70 -10.39 -7.77
N GLU A 96 0.36 -10.74 -7.06
CA GLU A 96 1.73 -10.83 -7.61
C GLU A 96 2.05 -12.27 -8.05
N VAL A 97 1.22 -12.86 -8.90
CA VAL A 97 1.31 -14.27 -9.33
C VAL A 97 2.71 -14.65 -9.81
N GLN A 98 3.39 -13.75 -10.56
CA GLN A 98 4.73 -14.00 -11.10
C GLN A 98 5.81 -14.07 -10.01
N LEU A 99 5.55 -13.54 -8.80
CA LEU A 99 6.47 -13.54 -7.66
C LEU A 99 6.23 -14.68 -6.67
N GLU A 100 5.02 -15.27 -6.62
CA GLU A 100 4.60 -16.23 -5.60
C GLU A 100 5.60 -17.35 -5.35
N SER A 101 6.04 -18.02 -6.41
CA SER A 101 6.96 -19.15 -6.28
C SER A 101 8.35 -18.75 -5.74
N PHE A 102 8.77 -17.52 -5.98
CA PHE A 102 10.01 -16.97 -5.42
C PHE A 102 9.80 -16.59 -3.95
N LEU A 103 8.73 -15.88 -3.63
CA LEU A 103 8.39 -15.44 -2.28
C LEU A 103 8.18 -16.63 -1.33
N ALA A 104 7.50 -17.69 -1.79
CA ALA A 104 7.34 -18.92 -1.02
C ALA A 104 8.69 -19.56 -0.64
N ARG A 105 9.65 -19.62 -1.58
CA ARG A 105 11.00 -20.13 -1.28
C ARG A 105 11.80 -19.18 -0.39
N LEU A 106 11.57 -17.87 -0.50
CA LEU A 106 12.22 -16.88 0.36
C LEU A 106 11.72 -17.00 1.80
N ALA A 107 10.42 -17.23 1.98
CA ALA A 107 9.76 -17.39 3.28
C ALA A 107 10.32 -18.56 4.13
N GLU A 108 10.99 -19.56 3.50
CA GLU A 108 11.66 -20.64 4.23
C GLU A 108 12.85 -20.16 5.07
N ARG A 109 13.36 -18.93 4.85
CA ARG A 109 14.61 -18.44 5.46
C ARG A 109 14.60 -16.94 5.82
N SER A 110 13.59 -16.21 5.45
CA SER A 110 13.47 -14.78 5.71
C SER A 110 12.01 -14.41 5.92
N PRO A 111 11.68 -13.40 6.72
CA PRO A 111 10.31 -12.91 6.89
C PRO A 111 9.74 -12.44 5.55
N VAL A 112 8.61 -13.02 5.14
CA VAL A 112 7.83 -12.63 3.94
C VAL A 112 6.38 -12.53 4.37
N ILE A 113 5.82 -11.34 4.33
CA ILE A 113 4.52 -11.00 4.91
C ILE A 113 3.54 -10.65 3.81
N ALA A 114 2.45 -11.43 3.68
CA ALA A 114 1.33 -11.16 2.78
C ALA A 114 0.29 -10.31 3.51
N VAL A 115 0.34 -8.99 3.34
CA VAL A 115 -0.47 -8.06 4.14
C VAL A 115 -1.96 -8.13 3.81
N GLY A 116 -2.34 -8.39 2.56
CA GLY A 116 -3.74 -8.55 2.15
C GLY A 116 -4.38 -9.81 2.74
N GLU A 117 -3.58 -10.81 3.07
CA GLU A 117 -4.07 -12.03 3.73
C GLU A 117 -4.49 -11.81 5.20
N ALA A 118 -4.17 -10.65 5.78
CA ALA A 118 -4.67 -10.26 7.10
C ALA A 118 -6.16 -9.90 7.10
N VAL A 119 -6.73 -9.55 5.96
CA VAL A 119 -8.18 -9.36 5.82
C VAL A 119 -8.89 -10.68 6.12
N PRO A 120 -9.86 -10.72 7.06
CA PRO A 120 -10.61 -11.94 7.38
C PRO A 120 -11.25 -12.56 6.14
N ARG A 121 -11.26 -13.90 6.03
CA ARG A 121 -11.77 -14.60 4.85
C ARG A 121 -13.21 -14.24 4.52
N GLU A 122 -14.04 -14.06 5.54
CA GLU A 122 -15.44 -13.68 5.43
C GLU A 122 -15.66 -12.23 4.94
N ALA A 123 -14.62 -11.40 5.00
CA ALA A 123 -14.62 -10.03 4.50
C ALA A 123 -13.98 -9.88 3.11
N ARG A 124 -13.43 -10.99 2.55
CA ARG A 124 -12.87 -11.01 1.20
C ARG A 124 -13.97 -11.23 0.18
N LEU A 125 -13.91 -10.48 -0.90
CA LEU A 125 -14.72 -10.75 -2.09
C LEU A 125 -14.06 -11.87 -2.90
N ALA A 126 -14.87 -12.62 -3.63
CA ALA A 126 -14.42 -13.66 -4.52
C ALA A 126 -15.30 -13.65 -5.78
N ASP A 127 -14.73 -14.07 -6.88
CA ASP A 127 -15.49 -14.32 -8.10
C ASP A 127 -16.39 -15.56 -7.95
N GLU A 128 -17.59 -15.54 -8.48
CA GLU A 128 -18.52 -16.68 -8.45
C GLU A 128 -17.96 -17.89 -9.23
N GLU A 129 -17.19 -17.65 -10.30
CA GLU A 129 -16.54 -18.70 -11.09
C GLU A 129 -15.28 -19.25 -10.42
N TYR A 130 -14.59 -18.44 -9.58
CA TYR A 130 -13.34 -18.78 -8.92
C TYR A 130 -13.39 -18.52 -7.40
N PRO A 131 -14.27 -19.22 -6.65
CA PRO A 131 -14.51 -18.94 -5.23
C PRO A 131 -13.29 -19.16 -4.32
N ASP A 132 -12.29 -19.89 -4.79
CA ASP A 132 -11.03 -20.14 -4.09
C ASP A 132 -9.97 -19.04 -4.34
N GLN A 133 -10.24 -18.11 -5.25
CA GLN A 133 -9.36 -16.98 -5.56
C GLN A 133 -10.06 -15.68 -5.15
N PRO A 134 -9.74 -15.15 -3.96
CA PRO A 134 -10.31 -13.88 -3.54
C PRO A 134 -9.80 -12.73 -4.41
N ASP A 135 -10.64 -11.71 -4.56
CA ASP A 135 -10.25 -10.43 -5.14
C ASP A 135 -9.07 -9.84 -4.35
N PRO A 136 -7.93 -9.55 -4.99
CA PRO A 136 -6.74 -9.03 -4.29
C PRO A 136 -6.82 -7.55 -3.92
N HIS A 137 -7.76 -6.77 -4.47
CA HIS A 137 -7.77 -5.29 -4.43
C HIS A 137 -8.33 -4.73 -3.11
N VAL A 138 -7.94 -5.33 -1.98
CA VAL A 138 -8.43 -4.99 -0.62
C VAL A 138 -8.16 -3.54 -0.23
N TRP A 139 -7.18 -2.89 -0.85
CA TRP A 139 -6.83 -1.48 -0.60
C TRP A 139 -7.87 -0.48 -1.12
N MET A 140 -8.86 -0.92 -1.90
CA MET A 140 -9.94 -0.07 -2.39
C MET A 140 -11.03 0.19 -1.35
N ASP A 141 -10.98 -0.48 -0.20
CA ASP A 141 -11.87 -0.25 0.93
C ASP A 141 -11.06 0.03 2.20
N PRO A 142 -11.14 1.25 2.75
CA PRO A 142 -10.47 1.60 4.00
C PRO A 142 -10.76 0.64 5.15
N SER A 143 -11.98 0.15 5.27
CA SER A 143 -12.38 -0.76 6.35
C SER A 143 -11.69 -2.13 6.28
N ARG A 144 -11.28 -2.55 5.08
CA ARG A 144 -10.51 -3.78 4.84
C ARG A 144 -9.01 -3.51 4.86
N TRP A 145 -8.57 -2.38 4.30
CA TRP A 145 -7.16 -2.00 4.27
C TRP A 145 -6.56 -1.82 5.68
N ARG A 146 -7.37 -1.43 6.68
CA ARG A 146 -6.93 -1.36 8.07
C ARG A 146 -6.27 -2.65 8.57
N PHE A 147 -6.75 -3.82 8.15
CA PHE A 147 -6.16 -5.11 8.56
C PHE A 147 -4.73 -5.27 8.01
N ALA A 148 -4.47 -4.79 6.80
CA ALA A 148 -3.12 -4.77 6.23
C ALA A 148 -2.20 -3.80 7.00
N VAL A 149 -2.72 -2.63 7.39
CA VAL A 149 -1.99 -1.64 8.21
C VAL A 149 -1.63 -2.23 9.59
N GLU A 150 -2.57 -2.90 10.24
CA GLU A 150 -2.35 -3.57 11.54
C GLU A 150 -1.35 -4.72 11.41
N ALA A 151 -1.41 -5.53 10.34
CA ALA A 151 -0.45 -6.59 10.08
C ALA A 151 0.97 -6.06 9.84
N ILE A 152 1.10 -4.92 9.18
CA ILE A 152 2.38 -4.23 9.01
C ILE A 152 2.94 -3.80 10.37
N ARG A 153 2.14 -3.17 11.24
CA ARG A 153 2.54 -2.82 12.62
C ARG A 153 3.04 -4.03 13.39
N ASP A 154 2.28 -5.11 13.36
CA ASP A 154 2.61 -6.31 14.12
C ASP A 154 3.92 -6.92 13.64
N ALA A 155 4.11 -7.05 12.32
CA ALA A 155 5.34 -7.54 11.74
C ALA A 155 6.55 -6.64 12.06
N LEU A 156 6.41 -5.31 11.99
CA LEU A 156 7.48 -4.38 12.38
C LEU A 156 7.80 -4.48 13.86
N SER A 157 6.80 -4.67 14.72
CA SER A 157 6.98 -4.85 16.16
C SER A 157 7.68 -6.17 16.51
N GLU A 158 7.49 -7.22 15.72
CA GLU A 158 8.23 -8.48 15.85
C GLU A 158 9.69 -8.33 15.39
N LEU A 159 9.94 -7.56 14.30
CA LEU A 159 11.27 -7.33 13.74
C LEU A 159 12.14 -6.40 14.58
N ALA A 160 11.52 -5.41 15.24
CA ALA A 160 12.19 -4.42 16.10
C ALA A 160 11.33 -4.11 17.34
N PRO A 161 11.29 -5.04 18.33
CA PRO A 161 10.46 -4.89 19.52
C PRO A 161 10.74 -3.63 20.34
N GLU A 162 11.96 -3.10 20.28
CA GLU A 162 12.38 -1.86 20.93
C GLU A 162 11.66 -0.62 20.40
N HIS A 163 11.08 -0.68 19.19
CA HIS A 163 10.32 0.40 18.55
C HIS A 163 8.81 0.15 18.51
N ALA A 164 8.31 -0.93 19.14
CA ALA A 164 6.90 -1.33 19.06
C ALA A 164 5.92 -0.23 19.49
N GLU A 165 6.26 0.57 20.53
CA GLU A 165 5.41 1.70 20.95
C GLU A 165 5.34 2.81 19.90
N ALA A 166 6.44 3.08 19.20
CA ALA A 166 6.46 4.06 18.11
C ALA A 166 5.63 3.59 16.91
N PHE A 167 5.74 2.30 16.53
CA PHE A 167 4.94 1.71 15.47
C PHE A 167 3.45 1.72 15.82
N ALA A 168 3.08 1.38 17.06
CA ALA A 168 1.70 1.43 17.51
C ALA A 168 1.12 2.86 17.44
N ALA A 169 1.83 3.85 17.97
CA ALA A 169 1.37 5.25 17.94
C ALA A 169 1.21 5.79 16.51
N ARG A 170 2.12 5.44 15.59
CA ARG A 170 2.03 5.82 14.17
C ARG A 170 0.88 5.12 13.46
N THR A 171 0.66 3.85 13.78
CA THR A 171 -0.50 3.09 13.28
C THR A 171 -1.80 3.72 13.70
N ASP A 172 -1.95 4.06 14.98
CA ASP A 172 -3.16 4.70 15.50
C ASP A 172 -3.45 6.01 14.77
N ALA A 173 -2.42 6.86 14.59
CA ALA A 173 -2.56 8.11 13.84
C ALA A 173 -2.93 7.88 12.36
N TYR A 174 -2.36 6.86 11.71
CA TYR A 174 -2.69 6.52 10.33
C TYR A 174 -4.12 6.00 10.18
N LEU A 175 -4.57 5.17 11.13
CA LEU A 175 -5.95 4.66 11.16
C LEU A 175 -6.98 5.78 11.38
N GLU A 176 -6.66 6.80 12.17
CA GLU A 176 -7.51 8.00 12.31
C GLU A 176 -7.67 8.75 10.96
N GLU A 177 -6.58 8.91 10.20
CA GLU A 177 -6.63 9.53 8.86
C GLU A 177 -7.43 8.66 7.86
N LEU A 178 -7.28 7.34 7.94
CA LEU A 178 -8.02 6.39 7.13
C LEU A 178 -9.52 6.44 7.41
N GLU A 179 -9.93 6.49 8.69
CA GLU A 179 -11.33 6.65 9.09
C GLU A 179 -11.91 8.00 8.63
N ALA A 180 -11.13 9.07 8.73
CA ALA A 180 -11.55 10.39 8.26
C ALA A 180 -11.71 10.43 6.73
N LEU A 181 -10.88 9.69 5.98
CA LEU A 181 -11.01 9.56 4.53
C LEU A 181 -12.23 8.71 4.15
N ASP A 182 -12.51 7.62 4.86
CA ASP A 182 -13.72 6.81 4.65
C ASP A 182 -14.99 7.62 4.89
N ALA A 183 -15.03 8.42 5.96
CA ALA A 183 -16.16 9.30 6.25
C ALA A 183 -16.39 10.32 5.12
N TYR A 184 -15.33 10.95 4.63
CA TYR A 184 -15.39 11.83 3.46
C TYR A 184 -15.89 11.11 2.20
N ALA A 185 -15.35 9.89 1.94
CA ALA A 185 -15.75 9.09 0.81
C ALA A 185 -17.27 8.79 0.82
N ARG A 186 -17.80 8.38 1.98
CA ARG A 186 -19.24 8.12 2.15
C ARG A 186 -20.07 9.38 1.87
N GLU A 187 -19.67 10.52 2.42
CA GLU A 187 -20.39 11.80 2.23
C GLU A 187 -20.47 12.18 0.75
N VAL A 188 -19.33 12.20 0.04
CA VAL A 188 -19.31 12.67 -1.36
C VAL A 188 -19.91 11.65 -2.33
N LEU A 189 -19.72 10.36 -2.09
CA LEU A 189 -20.27 9.32 -2.96
C LEU A 189 -21.77 9.11 -2.76
N GLU A 190 -22.30 9.38 -1.56
CA GLU A 190 -23.74 9.40 -1.31
C GLU A 190 -24.45 10.50 -2.09
N SER A 191 -23.75 11.58 -2.46
CA SER A 191 -24.30 12.65 -3.31
C SER A 191 -24.51 12.22 -4.78
N VAL A 192 -23.88 11.14 -5.23
CA VAL A 192 -24.07 10.59 -6.58
C VAL A 192 -25.48 10.02 -6.71
N PRO A 193 -26.26 10.41 -7.74
CA PRO A 193 -27.58 9.84 -7.97
C PRO A 193 -27.56 8.32 -8.07
N GLU A 194 -28.48 7.61 -7.43
CA GLU A 194 -28.50 6.15 -7.36
C GLU A 194 -28.44 5.49 -8.75
N ALA A 195 -29.16 6.03 -9.73
CA ALA A 195 -29.16 5.55 -11.11
C ALA A 195 -27.78 5.70 -11.80
N SER A 196 -26.90 6.58 -11.29
CA SER A 196 -25.55 6.83 -11.82
C SER A 196 -24.47 6.06 -11.07
N ARG A 197 -24.80 5.29 -10.03
CA ARG A 197 -23.82 4.52 -9.25
C ARG A 197 -23.38 3.23 -9.96
N VAL A 198 -22.90 3.39 -11.20
CA VAL A 198 -22.32 2.34 -12.02
C VAL A 198 -20.91 2.77 -12.40
N LEU A 199 -19.93 2.03 -11.96
CA LEU A 199 -18.51 2.28 -12.19
C LEU A 199 -17.98 1.32 -13.24
N VAL A 200 -17.67 1.83 -14.43
CA VAL A 200 -17.10 1.05 -15.54
C VAL A 200 -15.63 1.35 -15.67
N THR A 201 -14.77 0.33 -15.52
CA THR A 201 -13.31 0.44 -15.40
C THR A 201 -12.57 -0.49 -16.38
N ALA A 202 -11.27 -0.27 -16.60
CA ALA A 202 -10.48 -1.08 -17.52
C ALA A 202 -10.32 -2.53 -17.04
N HIS A 203 -10.21 -2.76 -15.72
CA HIS A 203 -10.28 -4.09 -15.11
C HIS A 203 -11.06 -4.06 -13.80
N ASP A 204 -11.36 -5.20 -13.22
CA ASP A 204 -12.19 -5.35 -12.02
C ASP A 204 -11.36 -5.20 -10.74
N ALA A 205 -10.85 -3.99 -10.50
CA ALA A 205 -10.10 -3.63 -9.29
C ALA A 205 -10.94 -2.91 -8.23
N PHE A 206 -12.18 -2.55 -8.56
CA PHE A 206 -13.00 -1.71 -7.71
C PHE A 206 -14.14 -2.46 -6.99
N GLY A 207 -14.09 -3.79 -6.96
CA GLY A 207 -15.11 -4.61 -6.31
C GLY A 207 -15.32 -4.23 -4.84
N TYR A 208 -14.25 -4.09 -4.06
CA TYR A 208 -14.33 -3.65 -2.66
C TYR A 208 -14.82 -2.21 -2.50
N PHE A 209 -14.48 -1.31 -3.42
CA PHE A 209 -15.03 0.03 -3.47
C PHE A 209 -16.55 0.00 -3.70
N GLY A 210 -17.00 -0.82 -4.66
CA GLY A 210 -18.42 -1.01 -4.94
C GLY A 210 -19.20 -1.50 -3.73
N ASP A 211 -18.67 -2.52 -3.04
CA ASP A 211 -19.25 -3.08 -1.82
C ASP A 211 -19.31 -2.06 -0.67
N ALA A 212 -18.24 -1.25 -0.48
CA ALA A 212 -18.15 -0.26 0.59
C ALA A 212 -19.09 0.94 0.41
N TYR A 213 -19.30 1.37 -0.85
CA TYR A 213 -19.98 2.63 -1.17
C TYR A 213 -21.25 2.50 -2.01
N GLY A 214 -21.70 1.28 -2.27
CA GLY A 214 -22.94 1.00 -2.96
C GLY A 214 -22.92 1.32 -4.47
N PHE A 215 -21.80 0.99 -5.13
CA PHE A 215 -21.65 1.07 -6.58
C PHE A 215 -21.68 -0.31 -7.21
N GLU A 216 -22.35 -0.44 -8.34
CA GLU A 216 -22.17 -1.58 -9.22
C GLU A 216 -20.88 -1.39 -10.03
N VAL A 217 -19.99 -2.35 -9.99
CA VAL A 217 -18.70 -2.30 -10.69
C VAL A 217 -18.74 -3.22 -11.91
N LEU A 218 -18.31 -2.70 -13.05
CA LEU A 218 -18.26 -3.40 -14.32
C LEU A 218 -16.84 -3.29 -14.90
N GLY A 219 -15.97 -4.21 -14.50
CA GLY A 219 -14.63 -4.33 -15.10
C GLY A 219 -14.71 -4.84 -16.55
N ILE A 220 -13.95 -4.24 -17.45
CA ILE A 220 -13.80 -4.75 -18.82
C ILE A 220 -13.03 -6.07 -18.78
N GLN A 221 -11.87 -6.11 -18.14
CA GLN A 221 -11.14 -7.34 -17.79
C GLN A 221 -11.58 -7.82 -16.39
N GLY A 222 -11.26 -9.05 -16.03
CA GLY A 222 -11.51 -9.60 -14.69
C GLY A 222 -10.54 -9.04 -13.65
N PHE A 223 -10.48 -9.68 -12.46
CA PHE A 223 -9.57 -9.28 -11.35
C PHE A 223 -8.10 -9.28 -11.76
N SER A 224 -7.70 -10.16 -12.67
CA SER A 224 -6.35 -10.20 -13.22
C SER A 224 -6.31 -9.62 -14.62
N THR A 225 -5.29 -8.82 -14.90
CA THR A 225 -5.00 -8.26 -16.22
C THR A 225 -4.23 -9.22 -17.13
N GLU A 226 -3.89 -10.43 -16.67
CA GLU A 226 -3.16 -11.44 -17.47
C GLU A 226 -3.94 -11.88 -18.72
N SER A 227 -5.25 -11.77 -18.70
CA SER A 227 -6.12 -12.09 -19.82
C SER A 227 -6.82 -10.88 -20.37
N GLU A 228 -6.68 -10.63 -21.67
CA GLU A 228 -7.42 -9.57 -22.37
C GLU A 228 -8.92 -9.89 -22.46
N ALA A 229 -9.74 -8.83 -22.42
CA ALA A 229 -11.17 -8.99 -22.63
C ALA A 229 -11.49 -9.50 -24.03
N GLY A 230 -12.30 -10.55 -24.11
CA GLY A 230 -12.76 -11.08 -25.38
C GLY A 230 -13.78 -10.16 -26.07
N LEU A 231 -13.90 -10.26 -27.40
CA LEU A 231 -14.83 -9.43 -28.18
C LEU A 231 -16.28 -9.52 -27.67
N ALA A 232 -16.72 -10.70 -27.25
CA ALA A 232 -18.07 -10.90 -26.71
C ALA A 232 -18.31 -10.09 -25.43
N ARG A 233 -17.29 -9.91 -24.56
CA ARG A 233 -17.37 -9.08 -23.36
C ARG A 233 -17.50 -7.61 -23.76
N ILE A 234 -16.70 -7.15 -24.72
CA ILE A 234 -16.77 -5.76 -25.24
C ILE A 234 -18.16 -5.48 -25.81
N GLU A 235 -18.69 -6.37 -26.67
CA GLU A 235 -20.02 -6.20 -27.26
C GLU A 235 -21.15 -6.19 -26.22
N SER A 236 -21.05 -7.04 -25.19
CA SER A 236 -21.99 -7.09 -24.08
C SER A 236 -21.98 -5.80 -23.27
N LEU A 237 -20.77 -5.28 -22.92
CA LEU A 237 -20.63 -4.03 -22.18
C LEU A 237 -21.15 -2.82 -23.00
N VAL A 238 -20.85 -2.75 -24.31
CA VAL A 238 -21.43 -1.73 -25.19
C VAL A 238 -22.97 -1.78 -25.17
N GLY A 239 -23.55 -3.00 -25.17
CA GLY A 239 -25.00 -3.18 -25.02
C GLY A 239 -25.52 -2.58 -23.71
N LEU A 240 -24.87 -2.89 -22.60
CA LEU A 240 -25.20 -2.37 -21.26
C LEU A 240 -25.07 -0.85 -21.16
N LEU A 241 -24.01 -0.26 -21.72
CA LEU A 241 -23.82 1.21 -21.75
C LEU A 241 -25.01 1.92 -22.40
N VAL A 242 -25.46 1.39 -23.56
CA VAL A 242 -26.59 1.94 -24.32
C VAL A 242 -27.93 1.71 -23.60
N GLU A 243 -28.17 0.48 -23.13
CA GLU A 243 -29.45 0.10 -22.50
C GLU A 243 -29.69 0.85 -21.18
N ARG A 244 -28.62 1.05 -20.41
CA ARG A 244 -28.71 1.70 -19.08
C ARG A 244 -28.37 3.17 -19.11
N GLU A 245 -28.14 3.75 -20.28
CA GLU A 245 -27.77 5.16 -20.47
C GLU A 245 -26.58 5.60 -19.62
N ILE A 246 -25.53 4.71 -19.48
CA ILE A 246 -24.33 4.99 -18.70
C ILE A 246 -23.54 6.09 -19.41
N ALA A 247 -23.35 7.24 -18.73
CA ALA A 247 -22.80 8.44 -19.34
C ALA A 247 -21.26 8.55 -19.22
N ALA A 248 -20.62 7.79 -18.31
CA ALA A 248 -19.18 7.87 -18.09
C ALA A 248 -18.59 6.52 -17.76
N LEU A 249 -17.33 6.32 -18.19
CA LEU A 249 -16.45 5.22 -17.83
C LEU A 249 -15.06 5.76 -17.55
N PHE A 250 -14.17 4.94 -16.97
CA PHE A 250 -12.90 5.39 -16.47
C PHE A 250 -11.74 4.60 -17.06
N ILE A 251 -10.64 5.31 -17.33
CA ILE A 251 -9.34 4.71 -17.61
C ILE A 251 -8.55 4.53 -16.31
N GLU A 252 -7.49 3.75 -16.36
CA GLU A 252 -6.64 3.45 -15.22
C GLU A 252 -5.16 3.66 -15.55
N THR A 253 -4.38 4.09 -14.56
CA THR A 253 -2.96 4.42 -14.77
C THR A 253 -2.09 3.19 -15.03
N SER A 254 -2.50 2.00 -14.56
CA SER A 254 -1.74 0.74 -14.67
C SER A 254 -2.19 -0.16 -15.82
N VAL A 255 -3.32 0.14 -16.47
CA VAL A 255 -3.90 -0.68 -17.54
C VAL A 255 -4.06 0.12 -18.82
N SER A 256 -3.89 -0.53 -19.97
CA SER A 256 -4.09 0.11 -21.28
C SER A 256 -5.53 0.61 -21.46
N ASP A 257 -5.69 1.85 -21.90
CA ASP A 257 -6.98 2.48 -22.20
C ASP A 257 -7.66 1.98 -23.49
N ARG A 258 -7.00 1.09 -24.23
CA ARG A 258 -7.48 0.61 -25.55
C ARG A 258 -8.89 0.02 -25.50
N ASN A 259 -9.18 -0.84 -24.53
CA ASN A 259 -10.47 -1.48 -24.39
C ASN A 259 -11.55 -0.48 -23.94
N VAL A 260 -11.19 0.48 -23.10
CA VAL A 260 -12.07 1.59 -22.67
C VAL A 260 -12.48 2.43 -23.87
N ARG A 261 -11.52 2.80 -24.74
CA ARG A 261 -11.80 3.55 -25.98
C ARG A 261 -12.67 2.76 -26.96
N ALA A 262 -12.47 1.44 -27.04
CA ALA A 262 -13.33 0.58 -27.87
C ALA A 262 -14.79 0.56 -27.38
N LEU A 263 -15.03 0.65 -26.06
CA LEU A 263 -16.39 0.80 -25.51
C LEU A 263 -17.02 2.15 -25.90
N VAL A 264 -16.27 3.24 -25.82
CA VAL A 264 -16.74 4.57 -26.22
C VAL A 264 -17.15 4.55 -27.69
N GLU A 265 -16.25 4.10 -28.59
CA GLU A 265 -16.52 4.00 -30.04
C GLU A 265 -17.70 3.09 -30.35
N GLY A 266 -17.82 1.95 -29.63
CA GLY A 266 -18.92 1.01 -29.78
C GLY A 266 -20.29 1.59 -29.35
N ALA A 267 -20.33 2.37 -28.28
CA ALA A 267 -21.52 3.05 -27.81
C ALA A 267 -21.94 4.20 -28.75
N GLU A 268 -20.97 5.01 -29.20
CA GLU A 268 -21.20 6.07 -30.20
C GLU A 268 -21.76 5.50 -31.51
N ALA A 269 -21.24 4.39 -31.99
CA ALA A 269 -21.76 3.72 -33.19
C ALA A 269 -23.22 3.23 -33.05
N ARG A 270 -23.72 3.08 -31.81
CA ARG A 270 -25.11 2.76 -31.48
C ARG A 270 -25.95 4.01 -31.11
N GLY A 271 -25.37 5.21 -31.25
CA GLY A 271 -26.05 6.49 -31.00
C GLY A 271 -26.11 6.92 -29.54
N HIS A 272 -25.27 6.30 -28.67
CA HIS A 272 -25.14 6.67 -27.26
C HIS A 272 -23.81 7.36 -27.01
N GLU A 273 -23.84 8.57 -26.45
CA GLU A 273 -22.67 9.35 -26.11
C GLU A 273 -22.19 8.96 -24.71
N VAL A 274 -20.97 8.40 -24.65
CA VAL A 274 -20.28 8.03 -23.40
C VAL A 274 -18.97 8.80 -23.32
N ARG A 275 -18.69 9.41 -22.19
CA ARG A 275 -17.43 10.13 -21.96
C ARG A 275 -16.46 9.31 -21.09
N ILE A 276 -15.17 9.60 -21.24
CA ILE A 276 -14.17 9.18 -20.23
C ILE A 276 -14.28 10.16 -19.06
N GLY A 277 -14.69 9.65 -17.89
CA GLY A 277 -14.91 10.43 -16.67
C GLY A 277 -13.59 10.89 -16.02
N GLY A 278 -12.49 10.23 -16.36
CA GLY A 278 -11.14 10.55 -15.92
C GLY A 278 -10.27 9.30 -15.75
N GLU A 279 -9.09 9.50 -15.18
CA GLU A 279 -8.10 8.45 -14.93
C GLU A 279 -8.04 8.10 -13.44
N LEU A 280 -8.30 6.84 -13.11
CA LEU A 280 -8.26 6.30 -11.75
C LEU A 280 -6.91 5.65 -11.45
N PHE A 281 -6.56 5.65 -10.19
CA PHE A 281 -5.49 4.85 -9.62
C PHE A 281 -6.06 3.52 -9.13
N SER A 282 -5.71 2.41 -9.77
CA SER A 282 -6.14 1.07 -9.36
C SER A 282 -4.99 0.33 -8.65
N ASP A 283 -4.11 -0.28 -9.41
CA ASP A 283 -3.01 -1.11 -8.90
C ASP A 283 -1.72 -0.33 -8.65
N ALA A 284 -1.70 0.93 -9.04
CA ALA A 284 -0.59 1.84 -8.82
C ALA A 284 -1.09 3.20 -8.37
N MET A 285 -0.35 3.81 -7.45
CA MET A 285 -0.60 5.18 -6.96
C MET A 285 -0.09 6.22 -7.95
N GLY A 286 -0.38 7.48 -7.67
CA GLY A 286 0.13 8.62 -8.42
C GLY A 286 1.66 8.80 -8.32
N PRO A 287 2.20 9.90 -8.90
CA PRO A 287 3.63 10.19 -8.83
C PRO A 287 4.14 10.25 -7.39
N ALA A 288 5.34 9.71 -7.15
CA ALA A 288 5.90 9.54 -5.80
C ALA A 288 6.02 10.84 -4.98
N ASP A 289 6.21 11.98 -5.67
CA ASP A 289 6.38 13.30 -5.03
C ASP A 289 5.05 14.09 -4.92
N SER A 290 3.90 13.45 -5.21
CA SER A 290 2.57 14.06 -5.13
C SER A 290 1.77 13.50 -3.95
N TYR A 291 0.66 14.18 -3.61
CA TYR A 291 -0.28 13.67 -2.61
C TYR A 291 -0.91 12.35 -3.10
N GLU A 292 -1.25 12.26 -4.37
CA GLU A 292 -1.77 11.06 -5.04
C GLU A 292 -0.75 9.91 -5.06
N GLY A 293 0.52 10.18 -4.78
CA GLY A 293 1.58 9.19 -4.56
C GLY A 293 1.58 8.54 -3.18
N THR A 294 0.63 8.91 -2.30
CA THR A 294 0.31 8.22 -1.04
C THR A 294 -0.98 7.42 -1.20
N TRP A 295 -1.18 6.40 -0.37
CA TRP A 295 -2.43 5.63 -0.41
C TRP A 295 -3.65 6.51 -0.08
N LEU A 296 -3.53 7.40 0.93
CA LEU A 296 -4.60 8.36 1.28
C LEU A 296 -4.92 9.29 0.10
N GLY A 297 -3.91 9.80 -0.58
CA GLY A 297 -4.10 10.69 -1.72
C GLY A 297 -4.64 9.99 -2.96
N MET A 298 -4.26 8.75 -3.19
CA MET A 298 -4.80 7.88 -4.24
C MET A 298 -6.31 7.68 -4.07
N LEU A 299 -6.75 7.30 -2.87
CA LEU A 299 -8.16 7.05 -2.61
C LEU A 299 -8.98 8.35 -2.59
N ASP A 300 -8.44 9.45 -2.02
CA ASP A 300 -9.06 10.78 -2.09
C ASP A 300 -9.30 11.22 -3.55
N HIS A 301 -8.30 11.01 -4.42
CA HIS A 301 -8.42 11.27 -5.86
C HIS A 301 -9.55 10.45 -6.49
N ASN A 302 -9.53 9.13 -6.30
CA ASN A 302 -10.52 8.23 -6.91
C ASN A 302 -11.94 8.59 -6.46
N VAL A 303 -12.16 8.74 -5.16
CA VAL A 303 -13.46 9.12 -4.57
C VAL A 303 -13.95 10.45 -5.14
N THR A 304 -13.10 11.47 -5.14
CA THR A 304 -13.45 12.81 -5.62
C THR A 304 -13.75 12.82 -7.11
N LEU A 305 -12.93 12.13 -7.92
CA LEU A 305 -13.11 12.05 -9.36
C LEU A 305 -14.40 11.28 -9.73
N ILE A 306 -14.63 10.11 -9.12
CA ILE A 306 -15.83 9.30 -9.36
C ILE A 306 -17.08 10.09 -9.00
N ALA A 307 -17.13 10.70 -7.81
CA ALA A 307 -18.27 11.49 -7.40
C ALA A 307 -18.60 12.59 -8.42
N ARG A 308 -17.63 13.40 -8.80
CA ARG A 308 -17.81 14.50 -9.77
C ARG A 308 -18.18 14.02 -11.16
N ALA A 309 -17.56 12.95 -11.63
CA ALA A 309 -17.79 12.40 -12.96
C ALA A 309 -19.18 11.79 -13.09
N LEU A 310 -19.75 11.25 -12.01
CA LEU A 310 -21.06 10.59 -12.01
C LEU A 310 -22.20 11.50 -11.49
N GLY A 311 -21.95 12.82 -11.39
CA GLY A 311 -22.97 13.82 -11.09
C GLY A 311 -23.21 14.07 -9.60
N GLY A 312 -22.30 13.61 -8.74
CA GLY A 312 -22.26 13.97 -7.32
C GLY A 312 -21.50 15.28 -7.06
N GLU A 313 -21.44 15.66 -5.80
CA GLU A 313 -20.79 16.88 -5.34
C GLU A 313 -19.55 16.55 -4.51
N ALA A 314 -18.35 16.97 -4.97
CA ALA A 314 -17.10 16.86 -4.24
C ALA A 314 -16.22 18.08 -4.51
N PRO A 315 -15.43 18.55 -3.50
CA PRO A 315 -14.45 19.63 -3.70
C PRO A 315 -13.40 19.23 -4.74
N ALA A 316 -13.07 20.12 -5.69
CA ALA A 316 -12.09 19.80 -6.73
C ALA A 316 -10.70 19.42 -6.19
N GLY A 317 -10.30 20.02 -5.07
CA GLY A 317 -9.04 19.69 -4.40
C GLY A 317 -9.09 18.48 -3.47
N GLY A 318 -10.18 17.71 -3.44
CA GLY A 318 -10.39 16.57 -2.55
C GLY A 318 -10.63 16.98 -1.09
N ARG A 319 -10.52 16.00 -0.18
CA ARG A 319 -10.75 16.17 1.26
C ARG A 319 -9.91 17.27 1.88
N LEU A 320 -8.63 17.33 1.52
CA LEU A 320 -7.66 18.28 2.12
C LEU A 320 -7.30 19.46 1.22
N GLY A 321 -7.92 19.61 0.05
CA GLY A 321 -7.54 20.64 -0.93
C GLY A 321 -6.15 20.41 -1.54
N ARG A 322 -5.67 19.16 -1.57
CA ARG A 322 -4.31 18.79 -2.00
C ARG A 322 -4.24 18.13 -3.37
N LEU A 323 -5.39 17.72 -3.94
CA LEU A 323 -5.43 17.11 -5.27
C LEU A 323 -5.10 18.17 -6.34
N THR A 324 -4.11 17.86 -7.15
CA THR A 324 -3.62 18.76 -8.20
C THR A 324 -4.07 18.33 -9.60
N ARG A 325 -4.26 17.04 -9.83
CA ARG A 325 -4.60 16.47 -11.14
C ARG A 325 -6.05 16.72 -11.59
N LEU A 326 -6.99 16.93 -10.66
CA LEU A 326 -8.40 17.14 -11.02
C LEU A 326 -8.69 18.53 -11.59
N GLU A 327 -7.82 19.52 -11.36
CA GLU A 327 -7.96 20.86 -11.94
C GLU A 327 -7.56 20.91 -13.43
N GLU A 328 -6.78 19.92 -13.90
CA GLU A 328 -6.24 19.84 -15.28
C GLU A 328 -7.10 18.97 -16.22
N GLN A 329 -8.12 18.28 -15.69
CA GLN A 329 -9.02 17.46 -16.51
C GLN A 329 -10.21 18.29 -16.99
N PRO A 330 -10.46 18.33 -18.32
CA PRO A 330 -11.52 19.16 -18.91
C PRO A 330 -12.95 18.70 -18.57
#